data_e60891cc081c9bd6ec50a298793d4a0d
#
_entry.id   e60891cc081c9bd6ec50a298793d4a0d
#
_cell.length_a   1.000
_cell.length_b   1.000
_cell.length_c   1.000
_cell.angle_alpha   90.00
_cell.angle_beta   90.00
_cell.angle_gamma   90.00
#
_symmetry.space_group_name_H-M   'P 1'
#
loop_
_entity.id
_entity.type
_entity.pdbx_description
1 polymer ?
#
loop_
_entity_poly.entity_id
_entity_poly.type
_entity_poly.pdbx_seq_one_letter_code
_entity_poly.pdbx_strand_id
1 'polypeptide(L)'
;MNTIVYVGETPRLFEEEQPGRDTWELLYCTSGEGTVSFDDGQVLHFGKDALVVLPPKAQYRYSDGDAYTGIYLCIEEPSFPEAAAFKTTDDESLLYHAVLSANKVYHSDKVKKELVLSSLGELIVNSLLMLRNDVNYPETVEMIRCMILENYTNPNFSLNEYIHSLSFHYDYLRNLFKKEIGMSPLDFLISLRMKKAKQLLSTLCPNSSIGEIAHMCGYENALYFSRVFRKWYGCSPTQFISRQREKP
;
A
#
# COMPACT_ATOMS: atom_id res chain seq x y z
N MET A 1 1.69 -3.92 -4.72
CA MET A 1 0.41 -4.54 -5.05
C MET A 1 -0.41 -4.54 -3.76
N ASN A 2 -1.47 -3.77 -3.69
CA ASN A 2 -2.31 -3.65 -2.49
C ASN A 2 -3.24 -4.87 -2.40
N THR A 3 -2.68 -6.08 -2.37
CA THR A 3 -3.46 -7.31 -2.43
C THR A 3 -3.99 -7.67 -1.06
N ILE A 4 -5.31 -7.80 -0.94
CA ILE A 4 -5.97 -8.32 0.26
C ILE A 4 -5.73 -9.83 0.29
N VAL A 5 -5.02 -10.29 1.31
CA VAL A 5 -4.68 -11.71 1.49
C VAL A 5 -5.52 -12.40 2.56
N TYR A 6 -6.13 -11.63 3.44
CA TYR A 6 -7.02 -12.15 4.46
C TYR A 6 -8.10 -11.13 4.83
N VAL A 7 -9.30 -11.61 5.12
CA VAL A 7 -10.42 -10.83 5.66
C VAL A 7 -11.08 -11.62 6.78
N GLY A 8 -11.36 -10.95 7.89
CA GLY A 8 -12.08 -11.55 9.01
C GLY A 8 -13.01 -10.53 9.68
N GLU A 9 -13.92 -11.03 10.46
CA GLU A 9 -14.83 -10.22 11.27
C GLU A 9 -14.49 -10.36 12.76
N THR A 10 -14.73 -9.30 13.51
CA THR A 10 -14.69 -9.37 14.97
C THR A 10 -16.12 -9.63 15.49
N PRO A 11 -16.33 -10.38 16.56
CA PRO A 11 -15.86 -10.02 17.88
C PRO A 11 -14.58 -10.78 18.26
N ARG A 12 -13.50 -10.06 18.41
CA ARG A 12 -12.38 -10.58 19.19
C ARG A 12 -12.45 -9.96 20.57
N LEU A 13 -12.89 -10.73 21.53
CA LEU A 13 -12.66 -10.45 22.94
C LEU A 13 -11.19 -10.81 23.21
N PHE A 14 -10.25 -9.89 23.06
CA PHE A 14 -8.85 -10.18 23.35
C PHE A 14 -8.15 -9.02 24.02
N GLU A 15 -7.90 -9.19 25.31
CA GLU A 15 -6.82 -8.53 26.06
C GLU A 15 -5.44 -9.19 25.76
N GLU A 16 -5.28 -9.92 24.66
CA GLU A 16 -4.05 -10.63 24.35
C GLU A 16 -3.13 -9.79 23.46
N GLU A 17 -1.84 -9.86 23.79
CA GLU A 17 -0.78 -9.36 22.91
C GLU A 17 -0.91 -10.03 21.54
N GLN A 18 -1.09 -9.22 20.50
CA GLN A 18 -1.11 -9.74 19.15
C GLN A 18 0.33 -9.73 18.61
N PRO A 19 0.93 -10.91 18.32
CA PRO A 19 2.20 -10.92 17.61
C PRO A 19 1.99 -10.27 16.24
N GLY A 20 2.83 -9.28 15.93
CA GLY A 20 2.74 -8.56 14.65
C GLY A 20 2.78 -9.52 13.46
N ARG A 21 1.90 -9.32 12.50
CA ARG A 21 1.87 -10.07 11.25
C ARG A 21 2.91 -9.53 10.27
N ASP A 22 3.33 -10.32 9.31
CA ASP A 22 4.22 -9.87 8.22
C ASP A 22 3.49 -8.98 7.18
N THR A 23 2.19 -8.75 7.36
CA THR A 23 1.33 -7.93 6.50
C THR A 23 0.79 -6.72 7.26
N TRP A 24 0.38 -5.70 6.52
CA TRP A 24 -0.41 -4.61 7.09
C TRP A 24 -1.78 -5.12 7.50
N GLU A 25 -2.25 -4.69 8.66
CA GLU A 25 -3.61 -4.94 9.13
C GLU A 25 -4.42 -3.64 9.14
N LEU A 26 -5.62 -3.70 8.60
CA LEU A 26 -6.59 -2.61 8.58
C LEU A 26 -7.83 -3.09 9.31
N LEU A 27 -8.21 -2.40 10.38
CA LEU A 27 -9.43 -2.67 11.12
C LEU A 27 -10.45 -1.56 10.85
N TYR A 28 -11.56 -1.88 10.23
CA TYR A 28 -12.73 -0.99 10.11
C TYR A 28 -13.71 -1.29 11.24
N CYS A 29 -13.96 -0.30 12.11
CA CYS A 29 -14.93 -0.42 13.21
C CYS A 29 -16.35 -0.14 12.70
N THR A 30 -17.21 -1.15 12.74
CA THR A 30 -18.62 -1.05 12.30
C THR A 30 -19.56 -0.62 13.43
N SER A 31 -19.22 -0.90 14.68
CA SER A 31 -19.98 -0.43 15.87
C SER A 31 -19.11 -0.48 17.12
N GLY A 32 -19.49 0.28 18.16
CA GLY A 32 -18.76 0.34 19.42
C GLY A 32 -17.52 1.22 19.33
N GLU A 33 -16.62 1.06 20.30
CA GLU A 33 -15.35 1.76 20.39
C GLU A 33 -14.28 0.89 21.04
N GLY A 34 -13.01 1.19 20.80
CA GLY A 34 -11.89 0.45 21.36
C GLY A 34 -10.60 1.27 21.37
N THR A 35 -9.56 0.66 21.88
CA THR A 35 -8.23 1.28 21.98
C THR A 35 -7.17 0.29 21.53
N VAL A 36 -6.19 0.77 20.77
CA VAL A 36 -4.96 0.05 20.42
C VAL A 36 -3.80 0.74 21.12
N SER A 37 -3.04 0.01 21.92
CA SER A 37 -1.85 0.50 22.61
C SER A 37 -0.61 -0.21 22.10
N PHE A 38 0.47 0.53 21.89
CA PHE A 38 1.75 0.04 21.38
C PHE A 38 2.83 0.10 22.47
N ASP A 39 3.87 -0.72 22.34
CA ASP A 39 4.99 -0.77 23.30
C ASP A 39 5.82 0.53 23.34
N ASP A 40 5.79 1.33 22.27
CA ASP A 40 6.44 2.64 22.21
C ASP A 40 5.65 3.76 22.93
N GLY A 41 4.50 3.43 23.52
CA GLY A 41 3.62 4.36 24.24
C GLY A 41 2.58 5.04 23.35
N GLN A 42 2.55 4.78 22.04
CA GLN A 42 1.46 5.27 21.19
C GLN A 42 0.13 4.62 21.59
N VAL A 43 -0.94 5.40 21.61
CA VAL A 43 -2.30 4.94 21.90
C VAL A 43 -3.25 5.50 20.82
N LEU A 44 -4.02 4.64 20.19
CA LEU A 44 -5.04 5.00 19.20
C LEU A 44 -6.43 4.62 19.74
N HIS A 45 -7.26 5.62 20.04
CA HIS A 45 -8.68 5.41 20.34
C HIS A 45 -9.47 5.44 19.04
N PHE A 46 -10.36 4.49 18.85
CA PHE A 46 -11.21 4.41 17.66
C PHE A 46 -12.66 4.11 18.07
N GLY A 47 -13.59 4.56 17.25
CA GLY A 47 -15.03 4.30 17.40
C GLY A 47 -15.62 3.88 16.06
N LYS A 48 -16.95 3.83 16.02
CA LYS A 48 -17.69 3.53 14.80
C LYS A 48 -17.21 4.40 13.63
N ASP A 49 -17.17 3.81 12.44
CA ASP A 49 -16.72 4.41 11.17
C ASP A 49 -15.24 4.83 11.16
N ALA A 50 -14.46 4.42 12.18
CA ALA A 50 -13.02 4.57 12.16
C ALA A 50 -12.34 3.39 11.49
N LEU A 51 -11.25 3.68 10.79
CA LEU A 51 -10.33 2.70 10.27
C LEU A 51 -8.95 2.87 10.92
N VAL A 52 -8.46 1.81 11.56
CA VAL A 52 -7.14 1.74 12.18
C VAL A 52 -6.21 0.96 11.26
N VAL A 53 -5.04 1.52 10.98
CA VAL A 53 -4.02 0.91 10.12
C VAL A 53 -2.81 0.56 10.97
N LEU A 54 -2.41 -0.71 10.93
CA LEU A 54 -1.33 -1.26 11.72
C LEU A 54 -0.22 -1.78 10.80
N PRO A 55 1.03 -1.35 10.99
CA PRO A 55 2.14 -1.77 10.15
C PRO A 55 2.56 -3.22 10.42
N PRO A 56 3.29 -3.87 9.48
CA PRO A 56 3.84 -5.19 9.70
C PRO A 56 4.73 -5.24 10.94
N LYS A 57 4.65 -6.35 11.68
CA LYS A 57 5.43 -6.64 12.88
C LYS A 57 5.20 -5.69 14.05
N ALA A 58 4.18 -4.82 13.97
CA ALA A 58 3.79 -4.01 15.12
C ALA A 58 3.34 -4.91 16.27
N GLN A 59 3.84 -4.63 17.47
CA GLN A 59 3.36 -5.24 18.70
C GLN A 59 2.35 -4.29 19.33
N TYR A 60 1.14 -4.76 19.52
CA TYR A 60 0.05 -3.95 20.03
C TYR A 60 -0.92 -4.78 20.86
N ARG A 61 -1.67 -4.11 21.71
CA ARG A 61 -2.76 -4.67 22.51
C ARG A 61 -4.05 -3.94 22.21
N TYR A 62 -5.11 -4.69 22.05
CA TYR A 62 -6.45 -4.13 22.10
C TYR A 62 -6.94 -4.10 23.53
N SER A 63 -7.45 -2.95 23.98
CA SER A 63 -8.22 -2.84 25.21
C SER A 63 -9.61 -2.35 24.86
N ASP A 64 -10.61 -3.10 25.35
CA ASP A 64 -11.99 -2.79 25.07
C ASP A 64 -12.58 -1.97 26.21
N GLY A 65 -13.04 -0.75 25.90
CA GLY A 65 -13.97 -0.05 26.77
C GLY A 65 -15.34 -0.75 26.73
N ASP A 66 -16.00 -0.67 25.58
CA ASP A 66 -17.20 -1.42 25.24
C ASP A 66 -16.92 -2.33 24.04
N ALA A 67 -17.62 -3.46 23.96
CA ALA A 67 -17.46 -4.42 22.87
C ALA A 67 -17.67 -3.74 21.50
N TYR A 68 -16.65 -3.80 20.63
CA TYR A 68 -16.76 -3.30 19.27
C TYR A 68 -16.92 -4.45 18.27
N THR A 69 -17.54 -4.13 17.13
CA THR A 69 -17.56 -5.01 15.97
C THR A 69 -16.82 -4.36 14.82
N GLY A 70 -16.18 -5.16 14.00
CA GLY A 70 -15.43 -4.63 12.86
C GLY A 70 -15.05 -5.69 11.85
N ILE A 71 -14.53 -5.23 10.72
CA ILE A 71 -13.97 -6.06 9.66
C ILE A 71 -12.48 -5.72 9.59
N TYR A 72 -11.63 -6.74 9.65
CA TYR A 72 -10.20 -6.54 9.49
C TYR A 72 -9.68 -7.20 8.22
N LEU A 73 -8.76 -6.53 7.59
CA LEU A 73 -8.12 -6.90 6.33
C LEU A 73 -6.62 -7.01 6.53
N CYS A 74 -5.99 -8.05 5.96
CA CYS A 74 -4.55 -8.10 5.84
C CYS A 74 -4.17 -7.78 4.38
N ILE A 75 -3.29 -6.80 4.18
CA ILE A 75 -2.85 -6.33 2.86
C ILE A 75 -1.34 -6.52 2.73
N GLU A 76 -0.91 -7.17 1.65
CA GLU A 76 0.50 -7.27 1.28
C GLU A 76 0.98 -6.01 0.55
N GLU A 77 2.17 -5.54 0.91
CA GLU A 77 2.90 -4.46 0.24
C GLU A 77 2.04 -3.23 -0.13
N PRO A 78 1.23 -2.68 0.79
CA PRO A 78 0.49 -1.46 0.47
C PRO A 78 1.45 -0.29 0.23
N SER A 79 0.99 0.69 -0.55
CA SER A 79 1.77 1.89 -0.87
C SER A 79 1.69 2.95 0.22
N PHE A 80 1.72 2.56 1.50
CA PHE A 80 1.77 3.54 2.58
C PHE A 80 3.15 4.19 2.67
N PRO A 81 3.22 5.51 2.84
CA PRO A 81 4.48 6.24 2.87
C PRO A 81 5.30 6.01 4.15
N GLU A 82 4.64 5.66 5.24
CA GLU A 82 5.26 5.45 6.55
C GLU A 82 4.93 4.07 7.11
N ALA A 83 5.86 3.51 7.87
CA ALA A 83 5.67 2.26 8.60
C ALA A 83 5.06 2.51 10.00
N ALA A 84 4.28 3.58 10.18
CA ALA A 84 3.67 3.94 11.44
C ALA A 84 2.19 3.58 11.48
N ALA A 85 1.69 3.22 12.66
CA ALA A 85 0.26 3.03 12.86
C ALA A 85 -0.47 4.37 12.85
N PHE A 86 -1.66 4.39 12.25
CA PHE A 86 -2.52 5.58 12.22
C PHE A 86 -3.99 5.19 12.21
N LYS A 87 -4.87 6.17 12.48
CA LYS A 87 -6.31 6.04 12.29
C LYS A 87 -6.84 7.13 11.37
N THR A 88 -7.97 6.87 10.73
CA THR A 88 -8.77 7.86 10.02
C THR A 88 -10.25 7.59 10.22
N THR A 89 -11.11 8.54 9.88
CA THR A 89 -12.57 8.41 9.91
C THR A 89 -13.13 8.37 8.50
N ASP A 90 -14.16 7.58 8.28
CA ASP A 90 -14.82 7.40 6.98
C ASP A 90 -16.17 8.12 6.97
N ASP A 91 -16.13 9.46 7.05
CA ASP A 91 -17.34 10.30 7.17
C ASP A 91 -18.31 10.13 5.98
N GLU A 92 -17.81 9.76 4.80
CA GLU A 92 -18.59 9.56 3.58
C GLU A 92 -18.94 8.08 3.31
N SER A 93 -18.57 7.17 4.20
CA SER A 93 -18.81 5.72 4.07
C SER A 93 -18.16 5.08 2.82
N LEU A 94 -17.18 5.72 2.22
CA LEU A 94 -16.46 5.22 1.05
C LEU A 94 -15.69 3.93 1.36
N LEU A 95 -14.96 3.93 2.48
CA LEU A 95 -14.19 2.78 2.95
C LEU A 95 -15.11 1.67 3.43
N TYR A 96 -16.23 2.00 4.10
CA TYR A 96 -17.20 1.02 4.55
C TYR A 96 -17.67 0.10 3.43
N HIS A 97 -18.11 0.67 2.32
CA HIS A 97 -18.60 -0.11 1.17
C HIS A 97 -17.50 -0.96 0.52
N ALA A 98 -16.29 -0.42 0.43
CA ALA A 98 -15.14 -1.15 -0.13
C ALA A 98 -14.73 -2.32 0.77
N VAL A 99 -14.64 -2.11 2.09
CA VAL A 99 -14.31 -3.14 3.09
C VAL A 99 -15.40 -4.22 3.13
N LEU A 100 -16.67 -3.84 3.14
CA LEU A 100 -17.79 -4.78 3.10
C LEU A 100 -17.80 -5.62 1.82
N SER A 101 -17.47 -5.00 0.67
CA SER A 101 -17.33 -5.71 -0.61
C SER A 101 -16.17 -6.70 -0.58
N ALA A 102 -15.03 -6.29 -0.01
CA ALA A 102 -13.88 -7.18 0.17
C ALA A 102 -14.22 -8.39 1.04
N ASN A 103 -14.95 -8.18 2.13
CA ASN A 103 -15.42 -9.27 2.99
C ASN A 103 -16.31 -10.26 2.24
N LYS A 104 -17.31 -9.78 1.50
CA LYS A 104 -18.21 -10.63 0.69
C LYS A 104 -17.46 -11.42 -0.40
N VAL A 105 -16.52 -10.76 -1.09
CA VAL A 105 -15.75 -11.40 -2.17
C VAL A 105 -14.79 -12.44 -1.60
N TYR A 106 -14.12 -12.14 -0.49
CA TYR A 106 -13.15 -13.04 0.14
C TYR A 106 -13.80 -14.37 0.54
N HIS A 107 -14.98 -14.33 1.18
CA HIS A 107 -15.72 -15.51 1.63
C HIS A 107 -16.58 -16.16 0.52
N SER A 108 -16.52 -15.66 -0.71
CA SER A 108 -17.22 -16.28 -1.84
C SER A 108 -16.41 -17.43 -2.45
N ASP A 109 -17.12 -18.44 -3.00
CA ASP A 109 -16.51 -19.55 -3.73
C ASP A 109 -16.23 -19.23 -5.20
N LYS A 110 -16.24 -17.93 -5.58
CA LYS A 110 -16.09 -17.52 -6.98
C LYS A 110 -14.65 -17.66 -7.47
N VAL A 111 -14.50 -18.23 -8.65
CA VAL A 111 -13.22 -18.28 -9.38
C VAL A 111 -12.75 -16.85 -9.71
N LYS A 112 -11.45 -16.60 -9.60
CA LYS A 112 -10.81 -15.28 -9.87
C LYS A 112 -11.17 -14.15 -8.89
N LYS A 113 -11.58 -14.49 -7.67
CA LYS A 113 -11.83 -13.49 -6.62
C LYS A 113 -10.59 -12.65 -6.30
N GLU A 114 -9.38 -13.18 -6.53
CA GLU A 114 -8.11 -12.49 -6.31
C GLU A 114 -7.99 -11.20 -7.13
N LEU A 115 -8.52 -11.16 -8.36
CA LEU A 115 -8.52 -9.95 -9.20
C LEU A 115 -9.40 -8.86 -8.59
N VAL A 116 -10.56 -9.23 -8.08
CA VAL A 116 -11.49 -8.29 -7.43
C VAL A 116 -10.90 -7.81 -6.10
N LEU A 117 -10.33 -8.72 -5.30
CA LEU A 117 -9.66 -8.38 -4.04
C LEU A 117 -8.47 -7.43 -4.25
N SER A 118 -7.69 -7.63 -5.31
CA SER A 118 -6.61 -6.71 -5.66
C SER A 118 -7.13 -5.32 -6.02
N SER A 119 -8.21 -5.22 -6.79
CA SER A 119 -8.85 -3.94 -7.16
C SER A 119 -9.46 -3.24 -5.95
N LEU A 120 -10.10 -3.99 -5.04
CA LEU A 120 -10.64 -3.46 -3.80
C LEU A 120 -9.52 -3.01 -2.85
N GLY A 121 -8.41 -3.74 -2.79
CA GLY A 121 -7.23 -3.35 -2.03
C GLY A 121 -6.62 -2.03 -2.53
N GLU A 122 -6.51 -1.86 -3.85
CA GLU A 122 -6.08 -0.58 -4.45
C GLU A 122 -7.04 0.56 -4.09
N LEU A 123 -8.35 0.34 -4.19
CA LEU A 123 -9.36 1.34 -3.83
C LEU A 123 -9.22 1.72 -2.34
N ILE A 124 -9.17 0.75 -1.44
CA ILE A 124 -9.07 0.99 0.01
C ILE A 124 -7.81 1.78 0.34
N VAL A 125 -6.64 1.36 -0.17
CA VAL A 125 -5.37 2.05 0.12
C VAL A 125 -5.35 3.47 -0.44
N ASN A 126 -5.84 3.69 -1.66
CA ASN A 126 -5.90 5.02 -2.26
C ASN A 126 -6.90 5.93 -1.51
N SER A 127 -8.05 5.40 -1.09
CA SER A 127 -9.02 6.15 -0.27
C SER A 127 -8.44 6.50 1.09
N LEU A 128 -7.70 5.60 1.74
CA LEU A 128 -7.00 5.87 2.99
C LEU A 128 -5.97 6.99 2.85
N LEU A 129 -5.20 6.98 1.77
CA LEU A 129 -4.23 8.04 1.48
C LEU A 129 -4.91 9.39 1.24
N MET A 130 -6.11 9.39 0.64
CA MET A 130 -6.92 10.59 0.43
C MET A 130 -7.52 11.12 1.74
N LEU A 131 -8.05 10.23 2.60
CA LEU A 131 -8.68 10.57 3.87
C LEU A 131 -7.68 10.88 5.00
N ARG A 132 -6.41 10.57 4.80
CA ARG A 132 -5.35 10.85 5.76
C ARG A 132 -4.98 12.33 5.73
N ASN A 133 -5.84 13.16 6.34
CA ASN A 133 -5.65 14.62 6.42
C ASN A 133 -4.53 15.05 7.39
N ASP A 134 -4.01 14.14 8.19
CA ASP A 134 -3.01 14.38 9.25
C ASP A 134 -1.55 14.28 8.76
N VAL A 135 -1.30 13.77 7.55
CA VAL A 135 0.03 13.84 6.92
C VAL A 135 0.11 15.13 6.10
N ASN A 136 0.28 16.22 6.79
CA ASN A 136 0.57 17.51 6.16
C ASN A 136 2.06 17.53 5.78
N TYR A 137 2.41 16.90 4.66
CA TYR A 137 3.76 17.03 4.11
C TYR A 137 4.06 18.50 3.80
N PRO A 138 5.31 18.95 3.98
CA PRO A 138 5.71 20.21 3.40
C PRO A 138 5.27 20.29 1.94
N GLU A 139 4.73 21.43 1.51
CA GLU A 139 4.16 21.63 0.16
C GLU A 139 5.07 21.10 -0.95
N THR A 140 6.37 21.33 -0.81
CA THR A 140 7.39 20.85 -1.75
C THR A 140 7.53 19.33 -1.81
N VAL A 141 7.34 18.64 -0.70
CA VAL A 141 7.35 17.16 -0.64
C VAL A 141 6.11 16.61 -1.32
N GLU A 142 4.96 17.21 -1.05
CA GLU A 142 3.68 16.82 -1.67
C GLU A 142 3.71 17.08 -3.17
N MET A 143 4.24 18.20 -3.64
CA MET A 143 4.43 18.48 -5.07
C MET A 143 5.27 17.40 -5.76
N ILE A 144 6.40 17.00 -5.17
CA ILE A 144 7.28 15.95 -5.71
C ILE A 144 6.53 14.60 -5.72
N ARG A 145 5.81 14.29 -4.64
CA ARG A 145 5.04 13.04 -4.51
C ARG A 145 3.95 12.95 -5.56
N CYS A 146 3.14 13.98 -5.72
CA CYS A 146 2.07 14.04 -6.73
C CYS A 146 2.63 13.92 -8.14
N MET A 147 3.70 14.66 -8.46
CA MET A 147 4.35 14.59 -9.77
C MET A 147 4.84 13.18 -10.10
N ILE A 148 5.42 12.46 -9.12
CA ILE A 148 5.83 11.07 -9.31
C ILE A 148 4.60 10.17 -9.53
N LEU A 149 3.54 10.31 -8.74
CA LEU A 149 2.33 9.49 -8.84
C LEU A 149 1.63 9.66 -10.19
N GLU A 150 1.62 10.87 -10.73
CA GLU A 150 1.01 11.16 -12.03
C GLU A 150 1.85 10.63 -13.22
N ASN A 151 3.17 10.56 -13.04
CA ASN A 151 4.09 10.34 -14.16
C ASN A 151 4.93 9.05 -14.07
N TYR A 152 4.78 8.21 -13.04
CA TYR A 152 5.66 7.05 -12.86
C TYR A 152 5.61 6.05 -14.03
N THR A 153 4.50 5.98 -14.78
CA THR A 153 4.37 5.12 -15.96
C THR A 153 4.85 5.76 -17.26
N ASN A 154 5.17 7.05 -17.24
CA ASN A 154 5.66 7.77 -18.41
C ASN A 154 7.18 7.51 -18.60
N PRO A 155 7.61 6.87 -19.73
CA PRO A 155 9.04 6.63 -19.97
C PRO A 155 9.86 7.91 -20.12
N ASN A 156 9.25 8.98 -20.61
CA ASN A 156 9.89 10.28 -20.83
C ASN A 156 9.96 11.16 -19.57
N PHE A 157 9.40 10.70 -18.45
CA PHE A 157 9.43 11.48 -17.21
C PHE A 157 10.81 11.47 -16.57
N SER A 158 11.43 12.65 -16.49
CA SER A 158 12.70 12.91 -15.84
C SER A 158 12.47 13.52 -14.45
N LEU A 159 12.55 12.69 -13.41
CA LEU A 159 12.45 13.14 -12.02
C LEU A 159 13.54 14.17 -11.67
N ASN A 160 14.75 13.98 -12.19
CA ASN A 160 15.86 14.93 -11.95
C ASN A 160 15.56 16.29 -12.54
N GLU A 161 15.10 16.38 -13.79
CA GLU A 161 14.74 17.66 -14.42
C GLU A 161 13.62 18.34 -13.64
N TYR A 162 12.62 17.60 -13.21
CA TYR A 162 11.55 18.14 -12.39
C TYR A 162 12.06 18.71 -11.06
N ILE A 163 12.86 17.96 -10.30
CA ILE A 163 13.40 18.45 -9.01
C ILE A 163 14.31 19.67 -9.23
N HIS A 164 15.10 19.69 -10.30
CA HIS A 164 15.93 20.85 -10.65
C HIS A 164 15.14 22.08 -11.09
N SER A 165 13.91 21.92 -11.59
CA SER A 165 13.02 23.03 -11.93
C SER A 165 12.42 23.72 -10.69
N LEU A 166 12.45 23.05 -9.54
CA LEU A 166 12.01 23.61 -8.28
C LEU A 166 13.09 24.59 -7.76
N SER A 167 12.67 25.71 -7.17
CA SER A 167 13.55 26.77 -6.67
C SER A 167 14.37 26.42 -5.43
N PHE A 168 14.62 25.15 -5.19
CA PHE A 168 15.31 24.64 -4.01
C PHE A 168 16.53 23.79 -4.39
N HIS A 169 17.49 23.69 -3.49
CA HIS A 169 18.67 22.86 -3.68
C HIS A 169 18.28 21.37 -3.73
N TYR A 170 18.78 20.62 -4.73
CA TYR A 170 18.45 19.20 -4.94
C TYR A 170 18.63 18.32 -3.69
N ASP A 171 19.79 18.46 -3.02
CA ASP A 171 20.09 17.68 -1.83
C ASP A 171 19.15 18.00 -0.65
N TYR A 172 18.72 19.25 -0.53
CA TYR A 172 17.74 19.65 0.47
C TYR A 172 16.41 18.96 0.24
N LEU A 173 15.87 19.02 -0.99
CA LEU A 173 14.60 18.38 -1.33
C LEU A 173 14.66 16.86 -1.19
N ARG A 174 15.77 16.25 -1.61
CA ARG A 174 16.00 14.81 -1.46
C ARG A 174 15.98 14.37 0.00
N ASN A 175 16.66 15.10 0.88
CA ASN A 175 16.74 14.80 2.30
C ASN A 175 15.39 15.06 3.01
N LEU A 176 14.71 16.15 2.65
CA LEU A 176 13.39 16.48 3.16
C LEU A 176 12.39 15.39 2.76
N PHE A 177 12.33 15.02 1.49
CA PHE A 177 11.46 13.95 1.00
C PHE A 177 11.76 12.62 1.70
N LYS A 178 13.06 12.28 1.87
CA LYS A 178 13.45 11.06 2.58
C LYS A 178 13.04 11.07 4.04
N LYS A 179 13.12 12.21 4.70
CA LYS A 179 12.69 12.38 6.10
C LYS A 179 11.19 12.16 6.24
N GLU A 180 10.39 12.74 5.33
CA GLU A 180 8.93 12.75 5.42
C GLU A 180 8.30 11.45 4.83
N ILE A 181 8.87 10.87 3.77
CA ILE A 181 8.35 9.70 3.05
C ILE A 181 9.07 8.38 3.44
N GLY A 182 10.20 8.49 4.17
CA GLY A 182 11.01 7.33 4.56
C GLY A 182 12.00 6.83 3.50
N MET A 183 11.90 7.28 2.25
CA MET A 183 12.78 6.89 1.14
C MET A 183 13.07 8.07 0.20
N SER A 184 14.13 7.96 -0.63
CA SER A 184 14.43 9.02 -1.59
C SER A 184 13.36 9.13 -2.68
N PRO A 185 13.19 10.31 -3.34
CA PRO A 185 12.25 10.46 -4.46
C PRO A 185 12.48 9.44 -5.58
N LEU A 186 13.75 9.12 -5.87
CA LEU A 186 14.10 8.12 -6.89
C LEU A 186 13.69 6.70 -6.45
N ASP A 187 13.93 6.32 -5.19
CA ASP A 187 13.53 5.01 -4.67
C ASP A 187 12.00 4.90 -4.66
N PHE A 188 11.29 5.99 -4.35
CA PHE A 188 9.83 6.05 -4.40
C PHE A 188 9.31 5.82 -5.83
N LEU A 189 9.86 6.53 -6.83
CA LEU A 189 9.54 6.31 -8.25
C LEU A 189 9.81 4.87 -8.67
N ILE A 190 10.99 4.32 -8.34
CA ILE A 190 11.35 2.94 -8.66
C ILE A 190 10.39 1.96 -8.00
N SER A 191 10.00 2.18 -6.75
CA SER A 191 9.08 1.31 -6.02
C SER A 191 7.73 1.18 -6.73
N LEU A 192 7.15 2.30 -7.18
CA LEU A 192 5.90 2.33 -7.92
C LEU A 192 6.01 1.59 -9.26
N ARG A 193 7.10 1.86 -10.00
CA ARG A 193 7.37 1.18 -11.29
C ARG A 193 7.53 -0.32 -11.11
N MET A 194 8.22 -0.77 -10.06
CA MET A 194 8.43 -2.18 -9.78
C MET A 194 7.15 -2.88 -9.30
N LYS A 195 6.32 -2.22 -8.49
CA LYS A 195 4.99 -2.71 -8.12
C LYS A 195 4.12 -2.91 -9.36
N LYS A 196 4.08 -1.93 -10.26
CA LYS A 196 3.37 -2.04 -11.54
C LYS A 196 3.90 -3.17 -12.41
N ALA A 197 5.22 -3.33 -12.48
CA ALA A 197 5.86 -4.40 -13.24
C ALA A 197 5.47 -5.79 -12.70
N LYS A 198 5.51 -5.99 -11.38
CA LYS A 198 5.07 -7.24 -10.75
C LYS A 198 3.62 -7.56 -11.11
N GLN A 199 2.73 -6.57 -11.03
CA GLN A 199 1.31 -6.71 -11.41
C GLN A 199 1.15 -7.14 -12.88
N LEU A 200 1.79 -6.41 -13.81
CA LEU A 200 1.67 -6.71 -15.24
C LEU A 200 2.24 -8.08 -15.60
N LEU A 201 3.39 -8.45 -15.01
CA LEU A 201 3.99 -9.77 -15.21
C LEU A 201 3.13 -10.91 -14.65
N SER A 202 2.32 -10.65 -13.63
CA SER A 202 1.39 -11.65 -13.08
C SER A 202 0.09 -11.78 -13.85
N THR A 203 -0.36 -10.71 -14.53
CA THR A 203 -1.69 -10.66 -15.17
C THR A 203 -1.65 -10.76 -16.68
N LEU A 204 -0.65 -10.17 -17.36
CA LEU A 204 -0.59 -10.05 -18.83
C LEU A 204 0.24 -11.14 -19.53
N CYS A 205 0.97 -11.98 -18.79
CA CYS A 205 1.66 -13.10 -19.43
C CYS A 205 0.66 -14.25 -19.73
N PRO A 206 0.53 -14.67 -21.01
CA PRO A 206 1.62 -14.96 -21.96
C PRO A 206 1.75 -14.01 -23.17
N ASN A 207 0.98 -12.94 -23.27
CA ASN A 207 0.78 -12.24 -24.55
C ASN A 207 1.64 -10.97 -24.76
N SER A 208 2.34 -10.47 -23.73
CA SER A 208 3.15 -9.25 -23.82
C SER A 208 4.64 -9.54 -23.68
N SER A 209 5.45 -8.88 -24.51
CA SER A 209 6.92 -8.94 -24.40
C SER A 209 7.43 -8.20 -23.16
N ILE A 210 8.62 -8.57 -22.68
CA ILE A 210 9.27 -7.84 -21.57
C ILE A 210 9.53 -6.37 -21.93
N GLY A 211 9.76 -6.07 -23.22
CA GLY A 211 9.92 -4.71 -23.72
C GLY A 211 8.66 -3.87 -23.57
N GLU A 212 7.51 -4.41 -23.95
CA GLU A 212 6.21 -3.74 -23.78
C GLU A 212 5.88 -3.52 -22.32
N ILE A 213 6.11 -4.52 -21.47
CA ILE A 213 5.91 -4.38 -20.01
C ILE A 213 6.83 -3.31 -19.42
N ALA A 214 8.11 -3.27 -19.83
CA ALA A 214 9.04 -2.24 -19.43
C ALA A 214 8.52 -0.84 -19.78
N HIS A 215 8.06 -0.65 -21.01
CA HIS A 215 7.51 0.62 -21.48
C HIS A 215 6.25 1.02 -20.69
N MET A 216 5.32 0.10 -20.44
CA MET A 216 4.13 0.33 -19.61
C MET A 216 4.46 0.68 -18.15
N CYS A 217 5.65 0.32 -17.70
CA CYS A 217 6.19 0.66 -16.37
C CYS A 217 7.05 1.92 -16.34
N GLY A 218 7.11 2.69 -17.44
CA GLY A 218 7.88 3.92 -17.52
C GLY A 218 9.38 3.73 -17.81
N TYR A 219 9.79 2.62 -18.44
CA TYR A 219 11.16 2.39 -18.84
C TYR A 219 11.28 2.33 -20.38
N GLU A 220 12.11 3.20 -20.95
CA GLU A 220 12.44 3.13 -22.40
C GLU A 220 13.31 1.90 -22.72
N ASN A 221 14.22 1.56 -21.80
CA ASN A 221 15.20 0.49 -22.00
C ASN A 221 14.83 -0.76 -21.22
N ALA A 222 14.44 -1.82 -21.94
CA ALA A 222 14.05 -3.11 -21.37
C ALA A 222 15.20 -3.84 -20.65
N LEU A 223 16.47 -3.62 -21.04
CA LEU A 223 17.63 -4.23 -20.37
C LEU A 223 17.86 -3.54 -19.01
N TYR A 224 17.74 -2.22 -18.97
CA TYR A 224 17.81 -1.48 -17.70
C TYR A 224 16.66 -1.87 -16.76
N PHE A 225 15.43 -1.92 -17.27
CA PHE A 225 14.27 -2.43 -16.54
C PHE A 225 14.55 -3.81 -15.92
N SER A 226 15.06 -4.76 -16.71
CA SER A 226 15.32 -6.13 -16.25
C SER A 226 16.37 -6.17 -15.14
N ARG A 227 17.39 -5.29 -15.19
CA ARG A 227 18.40 -5.15 -14.13
C ARG A 227 17.80 -4.60 -12.84
N VAL A 228 16.96 -3.55 -12.94
CA VAL A 228 16.27 -2.95 -11.78
C VAL A 228 15.31 -3.95 -11.16
N PHE A 229 14.53 -4.65 -11.99
CA PHE A 229 13.59 -5.68 -11.53
C PHE A 229 14.31 -6.80 -10.78
N ARG A 230 15.45 -7.30 -11.32
CA ARG A 230 16.25 -8.33 -10.66
C ARG A 230 16.84 -7.85 -9.33
N LYS A 231 17.31 -6.59 -9.27
CA LYS A 231 17.80 -5.99 -8.02
C LYS A 231 16.71 -5.92 -6.96
N TRP A 232 15.46 -5.65 -7.38
CA TRP A 232 14.31 -5.45 -6.48
C TRP A 232 13.69 -6.77 -5.99
N TYR A 233 13.51 -7.74 -6.90
CA TYR A 233 12.82 -9.01 -6.60
C TYR A 233 13.73 -10.23 -6.57
N GLY A 234 15.04 -10.10 -6.74
CA GLY A 234 16.00 -11.19 -6.69
C GLY A 234 16.00 -12.12 -7.91
N CYS A 235 15.10 -11.91 -8.89
CA CYS A 235 15.03 -12.72 -10.11
C CYS A 235 14.71 -11.83 -11.33
N SER A 236 15.06 -12.33 -12.54
CA SER A 236 14.70 -11.60 -13.77
C SER A 236 13.19 -11.64 -14.02
N PRO A 237 12.62 -10.68 -14.83
CA PRO A 237 11.22 -10.71 -15.23
C PRO A 237 10.81 -12.06 -15.83
N THR A 238 11.63 -12.63 -16.70
CA THR A 238 11.38 -13.94 -17.34
C THR A 238 11.34 -15.07 -16.30
N GLN A 239 12.28 -15.10 -15.36
CA GLN A 239 12.27 -16.07 -14.28
C GLN A 239 11.06 -15.90 -13.35
N PHE A 240 10.63 -14.67 -13.12
CA PHE A 240 9.44 -14.38 -12.34
C PHE A 240 8.19 -14.99 -13.00
N ILE A 241 8.01 -14.82 -14.32
CA ILE A 241 6.91 -15.42 -15.10
C ILE A 241 6.94 -16.95 -15.00
N SER A 242 8.11 -17.59 -15.21
CA SER A 242 8.23 -19.04 -15.15
C SER A 242 7.79 -19.59 -13.78
N ARG A 243 8.21 -18.95 -12.69
CA ARG A 243 7.82 -19.34 -11.33
C ARG A 243 6.32 -19.20 -11.05
N GLN A 244 5.65 -18.22 -11.69
CA GLN A 244 4.19 -18.06 -11.57
C GLN A 244 3.42 -19.18 -12.28
N ARG A 245 3.97 -19.70 -13.38
CA ARG A 245 3.35 -20.80 -14.15
C ARG A 245 3.52 -22.17 -13.50
N GLU A 246 4.52 -22.31 -12.62
CA GLU A 246 4.83 -23.54 -11.90
C GLU A 246 4.09 -23.65 -10.56
N LYS A 247 3.40 -22.59 -10.11
CA LYS A 247 2.52 -22.68 -8.95
C LYS A 247 1.20 -23.33 -9.37
N PRO A 248 0.83 -24.48 -8.74
CA PRO A 248 -0.40 -25.21 -9.03
C PRO A 248 -1.64 -24.39 -8.74
#